data_71eba42de72bd7adf502abdf6253bcdc
#
_entry.id   71eba42de72bd7adf502abdf6253bcdc
#
_cell.length_a   1.000
_cell.length_b   1.000
_cell.length_c   1.000
_cell.angle_alpha   90.00
_cell.angle_beta   90.00
_cell.angle_gamma   90.00
#
_symmetry.space_group_name_H-M   'P 1'
#
loop_
_entity.id
_entity.type
_entity.pdbx_description
1 polymer ?
#
loop_
_entity_poly.entity_id
_entity_poly.type
_entity_poly.pdbx_seq_one_letter_code
_entity_poly.pdbx_strand_id
1 'polypeptide(L)'
;MRHNIIILLLALISPTTLANETVNLPGSCLADKNLNMIRCPLANDISIDDAIDSMKLRANARNFKLVAHLPLSKQVASMGEKSRRMEIFQFCDAIIAKRMVEHNMIFAGFLPCRIAVVADAKGKGWLITMNMDSLLKAASITPKLKVLGQTVRDSIYSIMSAGINGEL
;
A
#
# COMPACT_ATOMS: atom_id res chain seq x y z
N MET A 1 3.95 56.53 -39.93
CA MET A 1 4.02 56.18 -38.49
C MET A 1 3.22 54.89 -38.28
N ARG A 2 3.92 53.76 -38.09
CA ARG A 2 3.29 52.42 -37.90
C ARG A 2 3.37 52.10 -36.42
N HIS A 3 2.22 52.05 -35.74
CA HIS A 3 2.10 51.66 -34.35
C HIS A 3 2.10 50.13 -34.25
N ASN A 4 3.17 49.56 -33.66
CA ASN A 4 3.21 48.15 -33.31
C ASN A 4 2.49 48.00 -31.96
N ILE A 5 1.35 47.32 -31.97
CA ILE A 5 0.66 46.89 -30.76
C ILE A 5 1.26 45.55 -30.35
N ILE A 6 2.01 45.53 -29.25
CA ILE A 6 2.52 44.28 -28.60
C ILE A 6 1.38 43.75 -27.72
N ILE A 7 0.76 42.65 -28.15
CA ILE A 7 -0.22 41.92 -27.33
C ILE A 7 0.56 41.05 -26.36
N LEU A 8 0.55 41.42 -25.09
CA LEU A 8 1.15 40.61 -24.00
C LEU A 8 0.16 39.49 -23.64
N LEU A 9 0.45 38.26 -24.06
CA LEU A 9 -0.32 37.08 -23.65
C LEU A 9 0.06 36.73 -22.20
N LEU A 10 -0.79 37.08 -21.24
CA LEU A 10 -0.69 36.58 -19.87
C LEU A 10 -1.16 35.13 -19.86
N ALA A 11 -0.23 34.19 -19.76
CA ALA A 11 -0.55 32.81 -19.50
C ALA A 11 -1.05 32.67 -18.06
N LEU A 12 -2.33 32.38 -17.87
CA LEU A 12 -2.93 32.03 -16.59
C LEU A 12 -2.43 30.62 -16.20
N ILE A 13 -1.42 30.57 -15.36
CA ILE A 13 -0.97 29.33 -14.71
C ILE A 13 -2.00 29.04 -13.60
N SER A 14 -2.97 28.18 -13.90
CA SER A 14 -3.87 27.66 -12.88
C SER A 14 -3.06 26.78 -11.92
N PRO A 15 -3.12 27.00 -10.59
CA PRO A 15 -2.52 26.09 -9.64
C PRO A 15 -3.27 24.75 -9.71
N THR A 16 -2.62 23.71 -10.20
CA THR A 16 -3.09 22.34 -10.05
C THR A 16 -3.02 22.00 -8.57
N THR A 17 -4.13 22.10 -7.87
CA THR A 17 -4.31 21.52 -6.55
C THR A 17 -4.16 20.02 -6.71
N LEU A 18 -3.05 19.46 -6.19
CA LEU A 18 -2.90 18.02 -5.99
C LEU A 18 -3.96 17.60 -4.96
N ALA A 19 -5.13 17.26 -5.45
CA ALA A 19 -6.15 16.61 -4.64
C ALA A 19 -5.54 15.29 -4.16
N ASN A 20 -5.48 15.12 -2.84
CA ASN A 20 -5.05 13.87 -2.22
C ASN A 20 -6.17 12.86 -2.47
N GLU A 21 -6.13 12.17 -3.62
CA GLU A 21 -7.12 11.16 -3.96
C GLU A 21 -7.07 10.03 -2.93
N THR A 22 -8.18 9.82 -2.23
CA THR A 22 -8.33 8.69 -1.31
C THR A 22 -8.29 7.40 -2.12
N VAL A 23 -7.25 6.62 -1.96
CA VAL A 23 -7.09 5.33 -2.65
C VAL A 23 -8.07 4.32 -2.06
N ASN A 24 -8.97 3.79 -2.89
CA ASN A 24 -9.89 2.73 -2.52
C ASN A 24 -9.41 1.39 -3.08
N LEU A 25 -9.58 0.32 -2.30
CA LEU A 25 -9.33 -1.03 -2.78
C LEU A 25 -10.47 -1.48 -3.72
N PRO A 26 -10.19 -2.38 -4.70
CA PRO A 26 -11.21 -2.95 -5.57
C PRO A 26 -12.36 -3.58 -4.79
N GLY A 27 -13.58 -3.55 -5.35
CA GLY A 27 -14.79 -4.11 -4.73
C GLY A 27 -14.75 -5.63 -4.51
N SER A 28 -13.78 -6.33 -5.12
CA SER A 28 -13.50 -7.76 -4.89
C SER A 28 -12.80 -8.05 -3.56
N CYS A 29 -12.30 -7.03 -2.86
CA CYS A 29 -11.68 -7.17 -1.56
C CYS A 29 -12.70 -7.46 -0.46
N LEU A 30 -12.36 -8.37 0.43
CA LEU A 30 -13.20 -8.81 1.54
C LEU A 30 -12.55 -8.40 2.86
N ALA A 31 -13.30 -7.65 3.68
CA ALA A 31 -12.87 -7.29 5.03
C ALA A 31 -13.34 -8.34 6.04
N ASP A 32 -12.41 -8.84 6.85
CA ASP A 32 -12.72 -9.62 8.05
C ASP A 32 -12.68 -8.67 9.26
N LYS A 33 -13.87 -8.39 9.81
CA LYS A 33 -14.01 -7.45 10.93
C LYS A 33 -13.47 -8.01 12.26
N ASN A 34 -13.54 -9.34 12.43
CA ASN A 34 -13.09 -9.98 13.67
C ASN A 34 -11.57 -9.99 13.77
N LEU A 35 -10.88 -10.24 12.65
CA LEU A 35 -9.43 -10.26 12.58
C LEU A 35 -8.82 -8.90 12.21
N ASN A 36 -9.66 -7.90 11.91
CA ASN A 36 -9.24 -6.59 11.42
C ASN A 36 -8.32 -6.67 10.18
N MET A 37 -8.63 -7.56 9.25
CA MET A 37 -7.84 -7.83 8.05
C MET A 37 -8.66 -7.59 6.79
N ILE A 38 -7.97 -7.31 5.69
CA ILE A 38 -8.54 -7.24 4.35
C ILE A 38 -7.80 -8.25 3.47
N ARG A 39 -8.55 -9.03 2.68
CA ARG A 39 -8.01 -9.94 1.66
C ARG A 39 -8.57 -9.60 0.29
N CYS A 40 -7.74 -9.55 -0.71
CA CYS A 40 -8.09 -9.23 -2.09
C CYS A 40 -7.56 -10.33 -3.02
N PRO A 41 -8.41 -10.91 -3.89
CA PRO A 41 -7.93 -11.82 -4.91
C PRO A 41 -7.15 -11.05 -5.98
N LEU A 42 -6.11 -11.64 -6.57
CA LEU A 42 -5.50 -11.11 -7.77
C LEU A 42 -6.52 -11.13 -8.94
N ALA A 43 -6.39 -10.24 -9.91
CA ALA A 43 -7.13 -10.33 -11.17
C ALA A 43 -6.83 -11.67 -11.86
N ASN A 44 -7.72 -12.11 -12.78
CA ASN A 44 -7.65 -13.49 -13.28
C ASN A 44 -6.42 -13.78 -14.14
N ASP A 45 -5.87 -12.76 -14.78
CA ASP A 45 -4.74 -12.78 -15.70
C ASP A 45 -3.41 -12.40 -15.02
N ILE A 46 -3.43 -12.11 -13.72
CA ILE A 46 -2.25 -11.65 -12.99
C ILE A 46 -1.63 -12.82 -12.21
N SER A 47 -0.36 -13.11 -12.52
CA SER A 47 0.44 -14.07 -11.77
C SER A 47 0.86 -13.50 -10.40
N ILE A 48 1.22 -14.38 -9.47
CA ILE A 48 1.74 -13.95 -8.17
C ILE A 48 3.07 -13.18 -8.34
N ASP A 49 3.90 -13.55 -9.33
CA ASP A 49 5.17 -12.87 -9.57
C ASP A 49 4.96 -11.46 -10.13
N ASP A 50 4.05 -11.28 -11.09
CA ASP A 50 3.68 -9.97 -11.62
C ASP A 50 3.08 -9.06 -10.53
N ALA A 51 2.23 -9.63 -9.67
CA ALA A 51 1.68 -8.92 -8.53
C ALA A 51 2.78 -8.42 -7.56
N ILE A 52 3.77 -9.25 -7.27
CA ILE A 52 4.91 -8.90 -6.40
C ILE A 52 5.74 -7.78 -7.03
N ASP A 53 6.03 -7.84 -8.32
CA ASP A 53 6.84 -6.83 -8.99
C ASP A 53 6.08 -5.50 -9.11
N SER A 54 4.79 -5.54 -9.40
CA SER A 54 3.91 -4.35 -9.37
C SER A 54 3.85 -3.70 -7.98
N MET A 55 3.74 -4.50 -6.91
CA MET A 55 3.77 -3.99 -5.54
C MET A 55 5.10 -3.28 -5.23
N LYS A 56 6.25 -3.88 -5.59
CA LYS A 56 7.57 -3.28 -5.35
C LYS A 56 7.75 -1.98 -6.10
N LEU A 57 7.34 -1.95 -7.38
CA LEU A 57 7.43 -0.76 -8.22
C LEU A 57 6.56 0.37 -7.66
N ARG A 58 5.32 0.08 -7.29
CA ARG A 58 4.41 1.04 -6.70
C ARG A 58 4.91 1.55 -5.33
N ALA A 59 5.49 0.68 -4.51
CA ALA A 59 6.08 1.07 -3.23
C ALA A 59 7.23 2.08 -3.43
N ASN A 60 8.10 1.85 -4.42
CA ASN A 60 9.16 2.79 -4.77
C ASN A 60 8.59 4.14 -5.26
N ALA A 61 7.57 4.13 -6.11
CA ALA A 61 6.90 5.35 -6.60
C ALA A 61 6.24 6.15 -5.47
N ARG A 62 5.76 5.47 -4.41
CA ARG A 62 5.20 6.08 -3.21
C ARG A 62 6.24 6.48 -2.17
N ASN A 63 7.54 6.26 -2.44
CA ASN A 63 8.62 6.41 -1.46
C ASN A 63 8.40 5.59 -0.17
N PHE A 64 7.70 4.47 -0.29
CA PHE A 64 7.38 3.54 0.80
C PHE A 64 8.31 2.33 0.69
N LYS A 65 9.40 2.32 1.48
CA LYS A 65 10.50 1.36 1.28
C LYS A 65 10.10 -0.07 1.64
N LEU A 66 10.48 -1.03 0.78
CA LEU A 66 10.49 -2.44 1.15
C LEU A 66 11.63 -2.66 2.15
N VAL A 67 11.28 -2.98 3.39
CA VAL A 67 12.24 -3.13 4.50
C VAL A 67 12.53 -4.59 4.86
N ALA A 68 11.61 -5.51 4.51
CA ALA A 68 11.84 -6.95 4.63
C ALA A 68 10.98 -7.76 3.66
N HIS A 69 11.47 -8.95 3.30
CA HIS A 69 10.77 -9.96 2.54
C HIS A 69 11.01 -11.34 3.19
N LEU A 70 9.94 -12.02 3.53
CA LEU A 70 9.94 -13.30 4.22
C LEU A 70 9.31 -14.36 3.29
N PRO A 71 10.11 -15.16 2.55
CA PRO A 71 9.61 -16.18 1.65
C PRO A 71 9.29 -17.48 2.44
N LEU A 72 8.23 -17.47 3.24
CA LEU A 72 7.91 -18.52 4.21
C LEU A 72 7.70 -19.88 3.55
N SER A 73 7.09 -19.95 2.37
CA SER A 73 6.93 -21.22 1.65
C SER A 73 8.27 -21.87 1.25
N LYS A 74 9.31 -21.04 0.95
CA LYS A 74 10.67 -21.55 0.69
C LYS A 74 11.31 -22.08 1.97
N GLN A 75 11.08 -21.40 3.09
CA GLN A 75 11.56 -21.85 4.40
C GLN A 75 10.92 -23.20 4.79
N VAL A 76 9.60 -23.34 4.62
CA VAL A 76 8.89 -24.61 4.86
C VAL A 76 9.47 -25.73 3.96
N ALA A 77 9.71 -25.45 2.67
CA ALA A 77 10.29 -26.41 1.75
C ALA A 77 11.71 -26.85 2.17
N SER A 78 12.52 -25.93 2.71
CA SER A 78 13.87 -26.29 3.23
C SER A 78 13.83 -27.19 4.46
N MET A 79 12.68 -27.27 5.16
CA MET A 79 12.43 -28.18 6.29
C MET A 79 11.85 -29.54 5.85
N GLY A 80 11.72 -29.78 4.53
CA GLY A 80 11.21 -31.02 3.97
C GLY A 80 9.70 -31.09 3.80
N GLU A 81 8.98 -30.01 4.11
CA GLU A 81 7.52 -29.96 4.02
C GLU A 81 7.04 -29.30 2.73
N LYS A 82 5.84 -29.71 2.26
CA LYS A 82 5.18 -29.06 1.12
C LYS A 82 4.33 -27.90 1.59
N SER A 83 4.45 -26.75 0.91
CA SER A 83 3.63 -25.57 1.17
C SER A 83 3.13 -24.95 -0.12
N ARG A 84 1.93 -24.39 -0.08
CA ARG A 84 1.49 -23.41 -1.09
C ARG A 84 2.35 -22.15 -0.96
N ARG A 85 2.41 -21.35 -2.02
CA ARG A 85 3.16 -20.11 -1.99
C ARG A 85 2.64 -19.19 -0.88
N MET A 86 3.55 -18.72 -0.04
CA MET A 86 3.28 -17.84 1.09
C MET A 86 4.50 -16.97 1.33
N GLU A 87 4.35 -15.68 1.12
CA GLU A 87 5.40 -14.68 1.27
C GLU A 87 4.86 -13.45 2.00
N ILE A 88 5.67 -12.79 2.80
CA ILE A 88 5.30 -11.56 3.50
C ILE A 88 6.25 -10.46 3.09
N PHE A 89 5.70 -9.36 2.59
CA PHE A 89 6.41 -8.14 2.25
C PHE A 89 6.12 -7.08 3.30
N GLN A 90 7.17 -6.40 3.76
CA GLN A 90 7.08 -5.37 4.79
C GLN A 90 7.53 -4.04 4.22
N PHE A 91 6.66 -3.05 4.32
CA PHE A 91 6.88 -1.71 3.79
C PHE A 91 6.84 -0.67 4.90
N CYS A 92 7.66 0.39 4.79
CA CYS A 92 7.71 1.42 5.81
C CYS A 92 8.16 2.77 5.25
N ASP A 93 7.53 3.86 5.74
CA ASP A 93 8.12 5.19 5.80
C ASP A 93 8.66 5.41 7.21
N ALA A 94 9.97 5.39 7.36
CA ALA A 94 10.64 5.47 8.67
C ALA A 94 10.37 6.80 9.41
N ILE A 95 10.16 7.89 8.67
CA ILE A 95 9.89 9.21 9.28
C ILE A 95 8.48 9.25 9.87
N ILE A 96 7.49 8.71 9.14
CA ILE A 96 6.12 8.61 9.66
C ILE A 96 6.10 7.63 10.83
N ALA A 97 6.76 6.47 10.71
CA ALA A 97 6.87 5.46 11.76
C ALA A 97 7.43 6.07 13.06
N LYS A 98 8.55 6.81 12.98
CA LYS A 98 9.14 7.54 14.12
C LYS A 98 8.11 8.43 14.81
N ARG A 99 7.42 9.29 14.06
CA ARG A 99 6.42 10.23 14.61
C ARG A 99 5.25 9.54 15.31
N MET A 100 4.79 8.41 14.76
CA MET A 100 3.72 7.61 15.37
C MET A 100 4.18 6.98 16.68
N VAL A 101 5.36 6.38 16.73
CA VAL A 101 5.92 5.73 17.92
C VAL A 101 6.27 6.76 19.00
N GLU A 102 6.78 7.94 18.66
CA GLU A 102 7.03 9.03 19.60
C GLU A 102 5.75 9.58 20.24
N HIS A 103 4.63 9.54 19.51
CA HIS A 103 3.32 9.89 20.07
C HIS A 103 2.82 8.83 21.05
N ASN A 104 2.90 7.55 20.67
CA ASN A 104 2.56 6.42 21.53
C ASN A 104 3.31 5.16 21.07
N MET A 105 4.12 4.59 21.97
CA MET A 105 4.97 3.42 21.70
C MET A 105 4.19 2.20 21.21
N ILE A 106 2.87 2.10 21.49
CA ILE A 106 2.05 0.99 21.03
C ILE A 106 2.03 0.86 19.51
N PHE A 107 2.24 1.97 18.77
CA PHE A 107 2.30 1.93 17.32
C PHE A 107 3.46 1.10 16.78
N ALA A 108 4.52 0.87 17.57
CA ALA A 108 5.59 -0.04 17.17
C ALA A 108 5.09 -1.47 16.89
N GLY A 109 4.02 -1.90 17.57
CA GLY A 109 3.39 -3.22 17.34
C GLY A 109 2.73 -3.39 15.97
N PHE A 110 2.43 -2.29 15.28
CA PHE A 110 1.84 -2.30 13.93
C PHE A 110 2.89 -2.15 12.83
N LEU A 111 4.16 -1.95 13.18
CA LEU A 111 5.26 -1.70 12.25
C LEU A 111 6.10 -2.96 12.02
N PRO A 112 6.68 -3.08 10.82
CA PRO A 112 6.32 -2.38 9.58
C PRO A 112 4.98 -2.86 9.02
N CYS A 113 4.34 -2.06 8.13
CA CYS A 113 3.12 -2.47 7.45
C CYS A 113 3.38 -3.69 6.57
N ARG A 114 2.49 -4.68 6.62
CA ARG A 114 2.66 -5.97 5.96
C ARG A 114 1.62 -6.20 4.89
N ILE A 115 2.07 -6.75 3.77
CA ILE A 115 1.22 -7.35 2.74
C ILE A 115 1.66 -8.81 2.60
N ALA A 116 0.79 -9.75 2.93
CA ALA A 116 1.01 -11.16 2.67
C ALA A 116 0.53 -11.50 1.26
N VAL A 117 1.33 -12.27 0.54
CA VAL A 117 1.01 -12.85 -0.77
C VAL A 117 0.84 -14.34 -0.57
N VAL A 118 -0.35 -14.88 -0.83
CA VAL A 118 -0.69 -16.28 -0.52
C VAL A 118 -1.44 -16.92 -1.69
N ALA A 119 -1.10 -18.16 -2.02
CA ALA A 119 -1.88 -18.98 -2.93
C ALA A 119 -2.94 -19.77 -2.16
N ASP A 120 -4.19 -19.78 -2.63
CA ASP A 120 -5.23 -20.65 -2.10
C ASP A 120 -5.07 -22.12 -2.56
N ALA A 121 -6.03 -22.99 -2.20
CA ALA A 121 -5.99 -24.41 -2.57
C ALA A 121 -6.09 -24.67 -4.09
N LYS A 122 -6.60 -23.69 -4.84
CA LYS A 122 -6.75 -23.74 -6.30
C LYS A 122 -5.58 -23.05 -7.03
N GLY A 123 -4.57 -22.55 -6.27
CA GLY A 123 -3.42 -21.81 -6.81
C GLY A 123 -3.69 -20.34 -7.10
N LYS A 124 -4.90 -19.83 -6.82
CA LYS A 124 -5.20 -18.40 -7.00
C LYS A 124 -4.45 -17.57 -5.97
N GLY A 125 -3.82 -16.49 -6.44
CA GLY A 125 -3.11 -15.53 -5.57
C GLY A 125 -4.06 -14.59 -4.83
N TRP A 126 -3.69 -14.26 -3.60
CA TRP A 126 -4.38 -13.32 -2.72
C TRP A 126 -3.39 -12.37 -2.07
N LEU A 127 -3.76 -11.11 -1.94
CA LEU A 127 -3.05 -10.13 -1.12
C LEU A 127 -3.84 -9.90 0.17
N ILE A 128 -3.13 -9.91 1.30
CA ILE A 128 -3.76 -9.76 2.63
C ILE A 128 -3.00 -8.72 3.41
N THR A 129 -3.71 -7.76 4.00
CA THR A 129 -3.15 -6.73 4.87
C THR A 129 -4.10 -6.39 6.02
N MET A 130 -3.61 -5.62 6.99
CA MET A 130 -4.44 -5.06 8.06
C MET A 130 -5.45 -4.05 7.50
N ASN A 131 -6.64 -4.01 8.07
CA ASN A 131 -7.63 -2.98 7.75
C ASN A 131 -7.19 -1.64 8.37
N MET A 132 -6.49 -0.84 7.56
CA MET A 132 -5.95 0.44 8.00
C MET A 132 -7.05 1.46 8.33
N ASP A 133 -8.21 1.40 7.67
CA ASP A 133 -9.34 2.30 7.96
C ASP A 133 -9.89 2.05 9.37
N SER A 134 -10.05 0.78 9.75
CA SER A 134 -10.48 0.41 11.10
C SER A 134 -9.44 0.80 12.16
N LEU A 135 -8.16 0.59 11.87
CA LEU A 135 -7.07 1.00 12.76
C LEU A 135 -7.07 2.51 12.99
N LEU A 136 -7.13 3.30 11.92
CA LEU A 136 -7.14 4.77 12.02
C LEU A 136 -8.39 5.31 12.72
N LYS A 137 -9.54 4.63 12.57
CA LYS A 137 -10.78 4.98 13.26
C LYS A 137 -10.69 4.70 14.77
N ALA A 138 -10.03 3.61 15.15
CA ALA A 138 -9.87 3.23 16.55
C ALA A 138 -8.75 4.00 17.27
N ALA A 139 -7.78 4.54 16.52
CA ALA A 139 -6.62 5.19 17.10
C ALA A 139 -6.93 6.58 17.66
N SER A 140 -6.58 6.81 18.92
CA SER A 140 -6.60 8.13 19.56
C SER A 140 -5.33 8.90 19.19
N ILE A 141 -5.37 9.64 18.08
CA ILE A 141 -4.24 10.39 17.54
C ILE A 141 -4.63 11.83 17.22
N THR A 142 -3.66 12.73 17.23
CA THR A 142 -3.86 14.14 16.90
C THR A 142 -4.25 14.31 15.42
N PRO A 143 -4.93 15.40 15.02
CA PRO A 143 -5.27 15.68 13.62
C PRO A 143 -4.04 15.59 12.69
N LYS A 144 -2.87 16.10 13.11
CA LYS A 144 -1.63 16.04 12.34
C LYS A 144 -1.16 14.60 12.11
N LEU A 145 -1.22 13.75 13.12
CA LEU A 145 -0.86 12.34 13.01
C LEU A 145 -1.89 11.55 12.20
N LYS A 146 -3.17 11.95 12.25
CA LYS A 146 -4.22 11.34 11.43
C LYS A 146 -3.93 11.51 9.94
N VAL A 147 -3.47 12.70 9.50
CA VAL A 147 -3.04 12.93 8.11
C VAL A 147 -1.89 12.00 7.73
N LEU A 148 -0.88 11.84 8.59
CA LEU A 148 0.24 10.91 8.35
C LEU A 148 -0.24 9.46 8.28
N GLY A 149 -1.14 9.05 9.17
CA GLY A 149 -1.74 7.72 9.15
C GLY A 149 -2.54 7.47 7.86
N GLN A 150 -3.27 8.47 7.36
CA GLN A 150 -3.95 8.40 6.06
C GLN A 150 -2.95 8.24 4.91
N THR A 151 -1.81 8.95 4.93
CA THR A 151 -0.74 8.78 3.94
C THR A 151 -0.22 7.33 3.92
N VAL A 152 -0.02 6.73 5.10
CA VAL A 152 0.39 5.30 5.20
C VAL A 152 -0.69 4.38 4.64
N ARG A 153 -1.94 4.60 5.04
CA ARG A 153 -3.11 3.84 4.54
C ARG A 153 -3.19 3.90 3.01
N ASP A 154 -3.11 5.08 2.43
CA ASP A 154 -3.23 5.28 0.99
C ASP A 154 -2.03 4.69 0.24
N SER A 155 -0.83 4.72 0.83
CA SER A 155 0.35 4.06 0.26
C SER A 155 0.18 2.54 0.23
N ILE A 156 -0.22 1.91 1.33
CA ILE A 156 -0.46 0.45 1.40
C ILE A 156 -1.56 0.02 0.44
N TYR A 157 -2.67 0.75 0.38
CA TYR A 157 -3.78 0.41 -0.52
C TYR A 157 -3.41 0.62 -1.99
N SER A 158 -2.60 1.64 -2.31
CA SER A 158 -2.06 1.83 -3.66
C SER A 158 -1.12 0.69 -4.06
N ILE A 159 -0.25 0.22 -3.15
CA ILE A 159 0.64 -0.93 -3.37
C ILE A 159 -0.18 -2.19 -3.61
N MET A 160 -1.24 -2.42 -2.81
CA MET A 160 -2.14 -3.56 -3.02
C MET A 160 -2.89 -3.47 -4.35
N SER A 161 -3.45 -2.30 -4.69
CA SER A 161 -4.17 -2.10 -5.96
C SER A 161 -3.27 -2.41 -7.16
N ALA A 162 -2.02 -1.92 -7.15
CA ALA A 162 -1.06 -2.23 -8.20
C ALA A 162 -0.79 -3.74 -8.32
N GLY A 163 -0.60 -4.41 -7.19
CA GLY A 163 -0.39 -5.87 -7.18
C GLY A 163 -1.62 -6.65 -7.64
N ILE A 164 -2.83 -6.23 -7.26
CA ILE A 164 -4.08 -6.89 -7.68
C ILE A 164 -4.26 -6.83 -9.19
N ASN A 165 -3.94 -5.69 -9.81
CA ASN A 165 -4.20 -5.40 -11.22
C ASN A 165 -2.99 -5.63 -12.12
N GLY A 166 -1.80 -5.94 -11.58
CA GLY A 166 -0.56 -6.09 -12.36
C GLY A 166 -0.09 -4.78 -12.99
N GLU A 167 -0.27 -3.65 -12.33
CA GLU A 167 0.12 -2.33 -12.83
C GLU A 167 1.65 -2.14 -12.72
N LEU A 168 2.35 -2.25 -13.83
CA LEU A 168 3.79 -1.99 -13.97
C LEU A 168 4.06 -0.53 -14.35
#